data_355bc01a4678b34018f51b0cd6e6bdb3
#
_entry.id   355bc01a4678b34018f51b0cd6e6bdb3
#
_cell.length_a   1.000
_cell.length_b   1.000
_cell.length_c   1.000
_cell.angle_alpha   90.00
_cell.angle_beta   90.00
_cell.angle_gamma   90.00
#
_symmetry.space_group_name_H-M   'P 1'
#
loop_
_entity.id
_entity.type
_entity.pdbx_description
1 polymer ?
#
loop_
_entity_poly.entity_id
_entity_poly.type
_entity_poly.pdbx_seq_one_letter_code
_entity_poly.pdbx_strand_id
1 'polypeptide(L)'
;MKNKLLMTMAVIMFCVVAAFGQRTLTILHTNDTHSCVMPLSSVLADTLQAGRGGFLRRIAMLREERAADPDLLLFDSGDFSQGSSYYTLFKGDVEVGLMNQMGYAAGTIGNHEFDFGLENMARVFSHLNFPIVCSNYVFTEYNLQHIVKPYVILKHKGLKIGVFALSPKLAGLVDQRNYGNTQYVDPVATAQKMADLLHKEKCDLVICLSHLGWEEKGMGDQEMISHTRGIDLVLGGHSHTYFQTLRYVENLDGNPIPVDQNGKSGIFIGKLTLQLDKK
;
A
#
# COMPACT_ATOMS: atom_id res chain seq x y z
N MET A 1 51.53 -62.94 24.50
CA MET A 1 50.95 -62.30 23.30
C MET A 1 49.85 -61.38 23.78
N LYS A 2 50.06 -60.03 23.70
CA LYS A 2 49.13 -59.04 24.21
C LYS A 2 48.44 -58.38 23.02
N ASN A 3 47.15 -58.64 22.82
CA ASN A 3 46.35 -57.97 21.80
C ASN A 3 46.02 -56.54 22.25
N LYS A 4 46.55 -55.56 21.53
CA LYS A 4 46.13 -54.16 21.69
C LYS A 4 44.92 -53.93 20.81
N LEU A 5 43.76 -53.71 21.43
CA LEU A 5 42.54 -53.27 20.80
C LEU A 5 42.66 -51.76 20.53
N LEU A 6 42.79 -51.36 19.28
CA LEU A 6 42.76 -49.96 18.87
C LEU A 6 41.26 -49.54 18.75
N MET A 7 40.84 -48.72 19.67
CA MET A 7 39.50 -48.09 19.64
C MET A 7 39.59 -46.81 18.80
N THR A 8 39.13 -46.86 17.55
CA THR A 8 39.05 -45.67 16.69
C THR A 8 37.78 -44.91 17.08
N MET A 9 37.95 -43.77 17.77
CA MET A 9 36.88 -42.84 18.05
C MET A 9 36.60 -42.01 16.78
N ALA A 10 35.47 -42.30 16.11
CA ALA A 10 35.00 -41.47 15.00
C ALA A 10 34.32 -40.25 15.63
N VAL A 11 34.96 -39.10 15.52
CA VAL A 11 34.35 -37.81 15.84
C VAL A 11 33.41 -37.43 14.69
N ILE A 12 32.11 -37.62 14.88
CA ILE A 12 31.08 -37.12 13.97
C ILE A 12 30.96 -35.62 14.25
N MET A 13 31.60 -34.82 13.39
CA MET A 13 31.43 -33.37 13.40
C MET A 13 30.10 -33.04 12.75
N PHE A 14 29.08 -32.80 13.59
CA PHE A 14 27.80 -32.25 13.13
C PHE A 14 28.05 -30.80 12.66
N CYS A 15 28.26 -30.58 11.38
CA CYS A 15 28.10 -29.26 10.79
C CYS A 15 26.63 -28.89 10.84
N VAL A 16 26.23 -28.14 11.88
CA VAL A 16 24.98 -27.40 11.86
C VAL A 16 25.15 -26.30 10.81
N VAL A 17 24.77 -26.60 9.57
CA VAL A 17 24.54 -25.55 8.57
C VAL A 17 23.33 -24.80 9.11
N ALA A 18 23.57 -23.68 9.78
CA ALA A 18 22.52 -22.72 10.07
C ALA A 18 21.98 -22.30 8.70
N ALA A 19 20.85 -22.89 8.31
CA ALA A 19 20.06 -22.41 7.17
C ALA A 19 19.66 -20.98 7.53
N PHE A 20 20.41 -20.02 7.03
CA PHE A 20 20.02 -18.62 7.07
C PHE A 20 18.78 -18.50 6.19
N GLY A 21 17.61 -18.78 6.78
CA GLY A 21 16.35 -18.71 6.09
C GLY A 21 16.14 -17.30 5.58
N GLN A 22 16.13 -17.17 4.28
CA GLN A 22 15.72 -15.97 3.57
C GLN A 22 14.31 -15.60 4.08
N ARG A 23 14.12 -14.36 4.51
CA ARG A 23 12.81 -13.91 4.98
C ARG A 23 11.97 -13.54 3.78
N THR A 24 10.83 -14.18 3.60
CA THR A 24 9.86 -13.81 2.59
C THR A 24 8.74 -12.98 3.22
N LEU A 25 8.35 -11.91 2.50
CA LEU A 25 7.23 -11.07 2.86
C LEU A 25 6.28 -11.02 1.67
N THR A 26 5.05 -11.49 1.86
CA THR A 26 3.98 -11.36 0.88
C THR A 26 3.22 -10.06 1.13
N ILE A 27 3.13 -9.24 0.10
CA ILE A 27 2.36 -8.00 0.09
C ILE A 27 1.26 -8.14 -0.96
N LEU A 28 0.02 -7.87 -0.55
CA LEU A 28 -1.09 -7.60 -1.45
C LEU A 28 -1.42 -6.11 -1.41
N HIS A 29 -1.90 -5.57 -2.53
CA HIS A 29 -2.38 -4.20 -2.52
C HIS A 29 -3.51 -3.95 -3.50
N THR A 30 -4.35 -2.98 -3.14
CA THR A 30 -5.44 -2.43 -3.94
C THR A 30 -5.22 -0.94 -4.15
N ASN A 31 -5.82 -0.40 -5.20
CA ASN A 31 -5.91 1.02 -5.49
C ASN A 31 -7.18 1.28 -6.30
N ASP A 32 -7.69 2.50 -6.25
CA ASP A 32 -8.78 2.99 -7.12
C ASP A 32 -9.95 2.00 -7.18
N THR A 33 -10.36 1.50 -6.02
CA THR A 33 -11.47 0.51 -5.98
C THR A 33 -12.83 1.13 -6.25
N HIS A 34 -12.95 2.46 -6.16
CA HIS A 34 -14.07 3.28 -6.60
C HIS A 34 -15.41 2.69 -6.24
N SER A 35 -15.59 2.37 -4.95
CA SER A 35 -16.86 1.84 -4.44
C SER A 35 -17.43 0.68 -5.29
N CYS A 36 -16.58 -0.09 -5.96
CA CYS A 36 -17.02 -1.26 -6.74
C CYS A 36 -17.47 -2.37 -5.78
N VAL A 37 -18.61 -2.12 -5.09
CA VAL A 37 -19.22 -3.02 -4.12
C VAL A 37 -19.73 -4.28 -4.81
N MET A 38 -20.50 -4.09 -5.88
CA MET A 38 -20.97 -5.18 -6.75
C MET A 38 -19.96 -5.38 -7.89
N PRO A 39 -19.89 -6.57 -8.47
CA PRO A 39 -19.14 -6.76 -9.71
C PRO A 39 -19.63 -5.82 -10.81
N LEU A 40 -18.71 -5.41 -11.69
CA LEU A 40 -19.06 -4.64 -12.87
C LEU A 40 -20.10 -5.40 -13.73
N SER A 41 -20.89 -4.65 -14.50
CA SER A 41 -21.90 -5.24 -15.37
C SER A 41 -21.32 -6.30 -16.31
N SER A 42 -21.97 -7.44 -16.43
CA SER A 42 -21.56 -8.52 -17.35
C SER A 42 -21.77 -8.17 -18.83
N VAL A 43 -22.51 -7.10 -19.12
CA VAL A 43 -22.80 -6.63 -20.48
C VAL A 43 -21.94 -5.41 -20.89
N LEU A 44 -20.86 -5.12 -20.16
CA LEU A 44 -19.90 -4.09 -20.59
C LEU A 44 -19.25 -4.49 -21.92
N ALA A 45 -19.03 -3.47 -22.77
CA ALA A 45 -18.35 -3.65 -24.04
C ALA A 45 -16.90 -4.11 -23.86
N ASP A 46 -16.24 -3.67 -22.79
CA ASP A 46 -14.93 -4.17 -22.40
C ASP A 46 -15.05 -5.53 -21.71
N THR A 47 -14.83 -6.59 -22.50
CA THR A 47 -14.90 -7.98 -22.04
C THR A 47 -13.83 -8.35 -21.01
N LEU A 48 -12.74 -7.57 -20.91
CA LEU A 48 -11.71 -7.78 -19.88
C LEU A 48 -12.17 -7.31 -18.50
N GLN A 49 -13.15 -6.43 -18.44
CA GLN A 49 -13.70 -5.88 -17.19
C GLN A 49 -15.09 -6.43 -16.86
N ALA A 50 -15.86 -6.86 -17.89
CA ALA A 50 -17.24 -7.30 -17.75
C ALA A 50 -17.40 -8.41 -16.69
N GLY A 51 -18.30 -8.18 -15.75
CA GLY A 51 -18.63 -9.12 -14.67
C GLY A 51 -17.54 -9.29 -13.60
N ARG A 52 -16.43 -8.53 -13.65
CA ARG A 52 -15.31 -8.62 -12.69
C ARG A 52 -15.43 -7.63 -11.53
N GLY A 53 -14.51 -7.73 -10.56
CA GLY A 53 -14.49 -6.89 -9.37
C GLY A 53 -15.52 -7.32 -8.32
N GLY A 54 -15.85 -6.40 -7.42
CA GLY A 54 -16.78 -6.60 -6.31
C GLY A 54 -16.11 -6.98 -4.99
N PHE A 55 -16.54 -6.33 -3.89
CA PHE A 55 -15.93 -6.52 -2.57
C PHE A 55 -16.02 -7.95 -2.05
N LEU A 56 -17.15 -8.63 -2.23
CA LEU A 56 -17.30 -10.00 -1.72
C LEU A 56 -16.31 -10.97 -2.36
N ARG A 57 -16.04 -10.82 -3.67
CA ARG A 57 -15.03 -11.64 -4.36
C ARG A 57 -13.62 -11.33 -3.87
N ARG A 58 -13.30 -10.05 -3.61
CA ARG A 58 -12.02 -9.67 -3.02
C ARG A 58 -11.84 -10.25 -1.62
N ILE A 59 -12.88 -10.18 -0.78
CA ILE A 59 -12.85 -10.79 0.57
C ILE A 59 -12.65 -12.31 0.48
N ALA A 60 -13.35 -13.00 -0.44
CA ALA A 60 -13.19 -14.44 -0.63
C ALA A 60 -11.76 -14.79 -1.05
N MET A 61 -11.21 -14.11 -2.05
CA MET A 61 -9.82 -14.29 -2.51
C MET A 61 -8.83 -14.04 -1.36
N LEU A 62 -9.01 -12.96 -0.59
CA LEU A 62 -8.13 -12.64 0.55
C LEU A 62 -8.18 -13.71 1.65
N ARG A 63 -9.31 -14.37 1.86
CA ARG A 63 -9.41 -15.52 2.79
C ARG A 63 -8.59 -16.69 2.31
N GLU A 64 -8.61 -16.99 1.01
CA GLU A 64 -7.79 -18.05 0.41
C GLU A 64 -6.31 -17.72 0.50
N GLU A 65 -5.91 -16.50 0.18
CA GLU A 65 -4.53 -16.03 0.28
C GLU A 65 -4.01 -16.08 1.73
N ARG A 66 -4.82 -15.67 2.71
CA ARG A 66 -4.46 -15.76 4.13
C ARG A 66 -4.47 -17.18 4.68
N ALA A 67 -5.22 -18.10 4.08
CA ALA A 67 -5.13 -19.52 4.44
C ALA A 67 -3.77 -20.10 4.00
N ALA A 68 -3.20 -19.61 2.90
CA ALA A 68 -1.88 -20.00 2.40
C ALA A 68 -0.73 -19.25 3.10
N ASP A 69 -0.89 -17.95 3.35
CA ASP A 69 0.06 -17.10 4.08
C ASP A 69 -0.70 -16.22 5.09
N PRO A 70 -0.88 -16.69 6.34
CA PRO A 70 -1.60 -15.95 7.38
C PRO A 70 -1.00 -14.57 7.71
N ASP A 71 0.26 -14.41 7.41
CA ASP A 71 1.05 -13.22 7.76
C ASP A 71 1.19 -12.23 6.59
N LEU A 72 0.46 -12.42 5.48
CA LEU A 72 0.50 -11.45 4.38
C LEU A 72 0.06 -10.05 4.85
N LEU A 73 0.68 -9.01 4.29
CA LEU A 73 0.27 -7.63 4.48
C LEU A 73 -0.59 -7.17 3.31
N LEU A 74 -1.65 -6.42 3.60
CA LEU A 74 -2.53 -5.82 2.60
C LEU A 74 -2.50 -4.29 2.76
N PHE A 75 -2.30 -3.57 1.64
CA PHE A 75 -2.29 -2.11 1.58
C PHE A 75 -3.34 -1.58 0.60
N ASP A 76 -3.77 -0.32 0.78
CA ASP A 76 -4.62 0.40 -0.16
C ASP A 76 -3.97 1.73 -0.55
N SER A 77 -3.90 2.01 -1.84
CA SER A 77 -3.30 3.23 -2.39
C SER A 77 -4.32 4.33 -2.73
N GLY A 78 -5.47 4.35 -2.03
CA GLY A 78 -6.46 5.42 -2.11
C GLY A 78 -7.51 5.23 -3.20
N ASP A 79 -8.46 6.18 -3.25
CA ASP A 79 -9.65 6.17 -4.10
C ASP A 79 -10.49 4.90 -3.92
N PHE A 80 -10.75 4.53 -2.66
CA PHE A 80 -11.76 3.52 -2.38
C PHE A 80 -13.19 4.09 -2.47
N SER A 81 -13.32 5.39 -2.41
CA SER A 81 -14.53 6.19 -2.51
C SER A 81 -14.98 6.40 -3.96
N GLN A 82 -16.22 6.86 -4.16
CA GLN A 82 -16.80 7.29 -5.43
C GLN A 82 -16.99 6.13 -6.43
N GLY A 83 -18.00 6.22 -7.28
CA GLY A 83 -18.21 5.33 -8.44
C GLY A 83 -19.46 4.46 -8.36
N SER A 84 -20.15 4.35 -7.22
CA SER A 84 -21.40 3.58 -7.11
C SER A 84 -22.53 4.31 -6.40
N SER A 85 -23.75 3.81 -6.56
CA SER A 85 -24.89 4.29 -5.79
C SER A 85 -24.76 4.02 -4.28
N TYR A 86 -23.97 3.01 -3.88
CA TYR A 86 -23.66 2.78 -2.46
C TYR A 86 -22.95 3.97 -1.85
N TYR A 87 -21.90 4.46 -2.52
CA TYR A 87 -21.17 5.63 -2.05
C TYR A 87 -22.05 6.88 -2.03
N THR A 88 -22.85 7.10 -3.08
CA THR A 88 -23.76 8.26 -3.16
C THR A 88 -24.79 8.28 -2.02
N LEU A 89 -25.33 7.12 -1.65
CA LEU A 89 -26.36 7.00 -0.62
C LEU A 89 -25.80 6.93 0.79
N PHE A 90 -24.69 6.19 0.99
CA PHE A 90 -24.13 5.87 2.31
C PHE A 90 -22.82 6.60 2.61
N LYS A 91 -22.31 7.42 1.68
CA LYS A 91 -21.16 8.34 1.86
C LYS A 91 -19.91 7.69 2.43
N GLY A 92 -19.65 6.43 2.09
CA GLY A 92 -18.46 5.69 2.50
C GLY A 92 -18.67 4.64 3.59
N ASP A 93 -19.83 4.59 4.24
CA ASP A 93 -20.07 3.63 5.32
C ASP A 93 -20.03 2.18 4.86
N VAL A 94 -20.51 1.88 3.66
CA VAL A 94 -20.50 0.54 3.09
C VAL A 94 -19.06 0.12 2.75
N GLU A 95 -18.31 1.02 2.13
CA GLU A 95 -16.91 0.80 1.74
C GLU A 95 -16.06 0.51 2.98
N VAL A 96 -16.15 1.36 4.00
CA VAL A 96 -15.43 1.19 5.27
C VAL A 96 -15.82 -0.11 5.98
N GLY A 97 -17.11 -0.42 6.06
CA GLY A 97 -17.58 -1.67 6.67
C GLY A 97 -17.02 -2.91 5.98
N LEU A 98 -16.85 -2.88 4.65
CA LEU A 98 -16.27 -3.96 3.86
C LEU A 98 -14.74 -3.99 3.96
N MET A 99 -14.07 -2.83 3.89
CA MET A 99 -12.62 -2.73 4.03
C MET A 99 -12.16 -3.23 5.40
N ASN A 100 -12.90 -2.93 6.47
CA ASN A 100 -12.61 -3.42 7.81
C ASN A 100 -12.59 -4.96 7.91
N GLN A 101 -13.30 -5.68 7.02
CA GLN A 101 -13.27 -7.14 6.96
C GLN A 101 -12.10 -7.67 6.14
N MET A 102 -11.43 -6.82 5.37
CA MET A 102 -10.32 -7.21 4.50
C MET A 102 -8.98 -7.24 5.23
N GLY A 103 -8.85 -6.57 6.40
CA GLY A 103 -7.64 -6.60 7.23
C GLY A 103 -6.46 -5.86 6.60
N TYR A 104 -6.68 -4.63 6.17
CA TYR A 104 -5.62 -3.75 5.71
C TYR A 104 -4.62 -3.43 6.81
N ALA A 105 -3.34 -3.41 6.47
CA ALA A 105 -2.26 -2.98 7.35
C ALA A 105 -2.14 -1.44 7.39
N ALA A 106 -2.42 -0.78 6.27
CA ALA A 106 -2.57 0.67 6.13
C ALA A 106 -3.25 0.99 4.80
N GLY A 107 -3.84 2.18 4.70
CA GLY A 107 -4.34 2.77 3.46
C GLY A 107 -3.94 4.23 3.33
N THR A 108 -4.10 4.80 2.14
CA THR A 108 -3.88 6.24 1.92
C THR A 108 -5.13 6.96 1.43
N ILE A 109 -4.99 8.22 1.11
CA ILE A 109 -6.04 9.14 0.67
C ILE A 109 -5.82 9.41 -0.81
N GLY A 110 -6.85 9.18 -1.64
CA GLY A 110 -6.91 9.71 -2.98
C GLY A 110 -7.72 11.01 -3.05
N ASN A 111 -8.04 11.45 -4.25
CA ASN A 111 -8.83 12.66 -4.44
C ASN A 111 -10.33 12.45 -4.16
N HIS A 112 -10.84 11.25 -4.37
CA HIS A 112 -12.26 10.96 -4.18
C HIS A 112 -12.67 10.74 -2.72
N GLU A 113 -11.74 10.60 -1.78
CA GLU A 113 -12.05 10.65 -0.36
C GLU A 113 -12.59 12.02 0.07
N PHE A 114 -12.33 13.08 -0.73
CA PHE A 114 -12.82 14.43 -0.49
C PHE A 114 -14.24 14.71 -1.04
N ASP A 115 -14.86 13.83 -1.80
CA ASP A 115 -16.09 14.10 -2.55
C ASP A 115 -17.25 14.61 -1.69
N PHE A 116 -17.37 14.17 -0.46
CA PHE A 116 -18.38 14.64 0.52
C PHE A 116 -17.79 15.58 1.60
N GLY A 117 -16.61 16.13 1.37
CA GLY A 117 -15.97 17.10 2.26
C GLY A 117 -15.27 16.48 3.49
N LEU A 118 -14.53 17.34 4.20
CA LEU A 118 -13.68 16.95 5.32
C LEU A 118 -14.43 16.39 6.52
N GLU A 119 -15.64 16.92 6.79
CA GLU A 119 -16.47 16.42 7.89
C GLU A 119 -16.88 14.96 7.67
N ASN A 120 -17.35 14.64 6.45
CA ASN A 120 -17.66 13.26 6.10
C ASN A 120 -16.41 12.37 6.09
N MET A 121 -15.30 12.86 5.57
CA MET A 121 -14.01 12.14 5.60
C MET A 121 -13.62 11.78 7.03
N ALA A 122 -13.66 12.75 7.96
CA ALA A 122 -13.34 12.50 9.37
C ALA A 122 -14.28 11.47 10.00
N ARG A 123 -15.57 11.57 9.71
CA ARG A 123 -16.59 10.62 10.17
C ARG A 123 -16.28 9.20 9.69
N VAL A 124 -16.05 9.04 8.40
CA VAL A 124 -15.82 7.75 7.75
C VAL A 124 -14.49 7.13 8.24
N PHE A 125 -13.43 7.92 8.28
CA PHE A 125 -12.11 7.44 8.71
C PHE A 125 -12.07 7.04 10.19
N SER A 126 -12.91 7.66 11.04
CA SER A 126 -12.99 7.28 12.45
C SER A 126 -13.54 5.86 12.68
N HIS A 127 -14.20 5.28 11.68
CA HIS A 127 -14.71 3.90 11.73
C HIS A 127 -13.78 2.85 11.13
N LEU A 128 -12.65 3.26 10.54
CA LEU A 128 -11.65 2.33 10.03
C LEU A 128 -10.90 1.64 11.18
N ASN A 129 -10.65 0.33 11.04
CA ASN A 129 -9.88 -0.46 11.98
C ASN A 129 -8.39 -0.59 11.60
N PHE A 130 -7.94 0.17 10.61
CA PHE A 130 -6.57 0.29 10.17
C PHE A 130 -6.19 1.76 9.96
N PRO A 131 -4.90 2.12 10.01
CA PRO A 131 -4.47 3.50 9.88
C PRO A 131 -4.59 4.01 8.44
N ILE A 132 -5.05 5.26 8.32
CA ILE A 132 -4.90 6.04 7.09
C ILE A 132 -3.64 6.88 7.20
N VAL A 133 -2.81 6.83 6.15
CA VAL A 133 -1.52 7.50 6.07
C VAL A 133 -1.56 8.54 4.95
N CYS A 134 -1.11 9.75 5.21
CA CYS A 134 -0.84 10.76 4.21
C CYS A 134 0.21 11.72 4.76
N SER A 135 1.33 11.88 4.06
CA SER A 135 2.48 12.62 4.54
C SER A 135 2.52 14.06 4.02
N ASN A 136 1.87 14.32 2.89
CA ASN A 136 1.94 15.60 2.18
C ASN A 136 0.67 16.45 2.24
N TYR A 137 -0.31 16.08 3.09
CA TYR A 137 -1.41 16.96 3.46
C TYR A 137 -1.30 17.39 4.92
N VAL A 138 -1.58 18.68 5.17
CA VAL A 138 -1.71 19.21 6.53
C VAL A 138 -3.17 19.58 6.77
N PHE A 139 -3.81 18.82 7.64
CA PHE A 139 -5.19 19.04 8.05
C PHE A 139 -5.26 19.90 9.30
N THR A 140 -6.22 20.83 9.33
CA THR A 140 -6.51 21.70 10.47
C THR A 140 -7.95 21.62 10.95
N GLU A 141 -8.79 20.85 10.24
CA GLU A 141 -10.23 20.80 10.45
C GLU A 141 -10.68 19.38 10.82
N TYR A 142 -11.82 19.29 11.49
CA TYR A 142 -12.54 18.05 11.81
C TYR A 142 -11.67 16.95 12.49
N ASN A 143 -10.67 17.34 13.25
CA ASN A 143 -9.77 16.42 13.95
C ASN A 143 -8.96 15.47 13.03
N LEU A 144 -8.94 15.73 11.73
CA LEU A 144 -8.23 14.89 10.73
C LEU A 144 -6.73 14.78 11.01
N GLN A 145 -6.12 15.82 11.59
CA GLN A 145 -4.70 15.80 11.99
C GLN A 145 -4.37 14.73 13.04
N HIS A 146 -5.37 14.19 13.76
CA HIS A 146 -5.19 13.09 14.71
C HIS A 146 -5.60 11.73 14.13
N ILE A 147 -6.48 11.71 13.13
CA ILE A 147 -6.98 10.52 12.46
C ILE A 147 -5.96 10.06 11.40
N VAL A 148 -5.54 10.97 10.50
CA VAL A 148 -4.58 10.69 9.44
C VAL A 148 -3.16 10.77 10.01
N LYS A 149 -2.37 9.73 9.75
CA LYS A 149 -0.98 9.65 10.23
C LYS A 149 -0.02 10.07 9.12
N PRO A 150 1.07 10.80 9.42
CA PRO A 150 2.09 11.09 8.41
C PRO A 150 2.85 9.84 7.95
N TYR A 151 2.99 8.84 8.81
CA TYR A 151 3.56 7.53 8.55
C TYR A 151 3.15 6.54 9.63
N VAL A 152 3.37 5.26 9.36
CA VAL A 152 3.27 4.20 10.36
C VAL A 152 4.49 3.28 10.28
N ILE A 153 4.81 2.64 11.40
CA ILE A 153 5.87 1.63 11.47
C ILE A 153 5.25 0.33 11.92
N LEU A 154 5.27 -0.66 11.04
CA LEU A 154 4.76 -1.99 11.30
C LEU A 154 5.89 -2.90 11.77
N LYS A 155 5.64 -3.67 12.83
CA LYS A 155 6.51 -4.76 13.25
C LYS A 155 5.94 -6.06 12.74
N HIS A 156 6.62 -6.72 11.82
CA HIS A 156 6.11 -7.88 11.13
C HIS A 156 7.20 -8.93 10.88
N LYS A 157 7.03 -10.16 11.37
CA LYS A 157 8.02 -11.26 11.24
C LYS A 157 9.45 -10.84 11.59
N GLY A 158 9.60 -9.99 12.62
CA GLY A 158 10.89 -9.46 13.05
C GLY A 158 11.49 -8.40 12.12
N LEU A 159 10.70 -7.90 11.16
CA LEU A 159 11.02 -6.74 10.34
C LEU A 159 10.37 -5.48 10.91
N LYS A 160 11.01 -4.36 10.68
CA LYS A 160 10.48 -3.02 10.93
C LYS A 160 10.20 -2.37 9.58
N ILE A 161 8.92 -2.27 9.23
CA ILE A 161 8.47 -1.76 7.93
C ILE A 161 7.92 -0.37 8.13
N GLY A 162 8.58 0.62 7.53
CA GLY A 162 8.10 2.00 7.48
C GLY A 162 7.17 2.19 6.29
N VAL A 163 5.98 2.75 6.54
CA VAL A 163 5.01 3.07 5.49
C VAL A 163 4.67 4.54 5.58
N PHE A 164 4.87 5.27 4.50
CA PHE A 164 4.42 6.64 4.32
C PHE A 164 3.58 6.74 3.06
N ALA A 165 2.90 7.86 2.84
CA ALA A 165 2.02 7.98 1.69
C ALA A 165 1.98 9.40 1.12
N LEU A 166 1.71 9.48 -0.19
CA LEU A 166 1.63 10.71 -0.95
C LEU A 166 0.32 10.77 -1.73
N SER A 167 -0.27 11.95 -1.76
CA SER A 167 -1.55 12.21 -2.43
C SER A 167 -1.42 13.40 -3.39
N PRO A 168 -2.29 13.52 -4.41
CA PRO A 168 -2.13 14.50 -5.47
C PRO A 168 -2.47 15.93 -5.00
N LYS A 169 -2.10 16.92 -5.81
CA LYS A 169 -2.51 18.30 -5.58
C LYS A 169 -4.03 18.44 -5.78
N LEU A 170 -4.73 18.90 -4.75
CA LEU A 170 -6.20 19.01 -4.75
C LEU A 170 -6.70 20.18 -5.62
N ALA A 171 -5.97 21.29 -5.68
CA ALA A 171 -6.36 22.46 -6.45
C ALA A 171 -6.42 22.15 -7.95
N GLY A 172 -7.61 22.30 -8.54
CA GLY A 172 -7.91 21.95 -9.91
C GLY A 172 -8.41 20.54 -10.13
N LEU A 173 -8.33 19.67 -9.09
CA LEU A 173 -8.80 18.28 -9.11
C LEU A 173 -10.06 18.10 -8.26
N VAL A 174 -10.11 18.75 -7.10
CA VAL A 174 -11.22 18.68 -6.14
C VAL A 174 -11.78 20.09 -5.91
N ASP A 175 -13.10 20.21 -5.70
CA ASP A 175 -13.72 21.48 -5.34
C ASP A 175 -13.15 21.96 -3.98
N GLN A 176 -12.75 23.23 -3.91
CA GLN A 176 -12.16 23.79 -2.69
C GLN A 176 -13.07 23.66 -1.46
N ARG A 177 -14.39 23.72 -1.64
CA ARG A 177 -15.35 23.52 -0.55
C ARG A 177 -15.23 22.16 0.11
N ASN A 178 -14.74 21.15 -0.62
CA ASN A 178 -14.60 19.79 -0.15
C ASN A 178 -13.28 19.53 0.57
N TYR A 179 -12.20 20.27 0.23
CA TYR A 179 -10.92 20.12 0.93
C TYR A 179 -10.58 21.27 1.90
N GLY A 180 -11.43 22.30 1.99
CA GLY A 180 -11.35 23.38 2.96
C GLY A 180 -9.96 24.05 2.98
N ASN A 181 -9.35 24.12 4.16
CA ASN A 181 -8.01 24.68 4.40
C ASN A 181 -6.90 23.63 4.38
N THR A 182 -7.14 22.43 3.83
CA THR A 182 -6.10 21.39 3.67
C THR A 182 -4.93 21.95 2.87
N GLN A 183 -3.72 21.95 3.47
CA GLN A 183 -2.51 22.41 2.81
C GLN A 183 -1.85 21.24 2.08
N TYR A 184 -1.44 21.48 0.85
CA TYR A 184 -0.64 20.56 0.05
C TYR A 184 0.83 20.90 0.20
N VAL A 185 1.66 19.91 0.53
CA VAL A 185 3.12 20.05 0.63
C VAL A 185 3.74 19.31 -0.56
N ASP A 186 4.86 19.81 -1.04
CA ASP A 186 5.60 19.21 -2.16
C ASP A 186 5.89 17.73 -1.91
N PRO A 187 5.47 16.83 -2.81
CA PRO A 187 5.56 15.38 -2.60
C PRO A 187 6.99 14.87 -2.65
N VAL A 188 7.88 15.45 -3.48
CA VAL A 188 9.29 15.02 -3.57
C VAL A 188 10.02 15.33 -2.27
N ALA A 189 9.91 16.58 -1.80
CA ALA A 189 10.51 16.99 -0.53
C ALA A 189 9.94 16.18 0.65
N THR A 190 8.64 15.90 0.61
CA THR A 190 7.97 15.07 1.62
C THR A 190 8.45 13.64 1.58
N ALA A 191 8.54 13.03 0.40
CA ALA A 191 9.01 11.65 0.20
C ALA A 191 10.43 11.48 0.75
N GLN A 192 11.35 12.40 0.39
CA GLN A 192 12.72 12.36 0.90
C GLN A 192 12.78 12.49 2.42
N LYS A 193 12.03 13.46 2.99
CA LYS A 193 11.94 13.63 4.44
C LYS A 193 11.42 12.37 5.15
N MET A 194 10.42 11.70 4.59
CA MET A 194 9.85 10.48 5.18
C MET A 194 10.83 9.30 5.05
N ALA A 195 11.47 9.13 3.90
CA ALA A 195 12.49 8.10 3.72
C ALA A 195 13.63 8.27 4.72
N ASP A 196 14.20 9.46 4.85
CA ASP A 196 15.26 9.77 5.80
C ASP A 196 14.85 9.48 7.26
N LEU A 197 13.62 9.88 7.62
CA LEU A 197 13.08 9.64 8.96
C LEU A 197 12.92 8.14 9.23
N LEU A 198 12.37 7.37 8.30
CA LEU A 198 12.15 5.94 8.46
C LEU A 198 13.47 5.15 8.52
N HIS A 199 14.49 5.58 7.77
CA HIS A 199 15.84 5.04 7.92
C HIS A 199 16.47 5.37 9.27
N LYS A 200 16.30 6.61 9.77
CA LYS A 200 16.73 6.99 11.12
C LYS A 200 16.03 6.16 12.19
N GLU A 201 14.77 5.82 11.97
CA GLU A 201 13.99 4.90 12.80
C GLU A 201 14.43 3.44 12.65
N LYS A 202 15.42 3.14 11.79
CA LYS A 202 15.95 1.82 11.51
C LYS A 202 14.88 0.85 10.95
N CYS A 203 14.06 1.33 10.03
CA CYS A 203 13.19 0.47 9.25
C CYS A 203 14.03 -0.39 8.31
N ASP A 204 13.66 -1.66 8.19
CA ASP A 204 14.30 -2.63 7.28
C ASP A 204 13.78 -2.48 5.85
N LEU A 205 12.56 -1.97 5.69
CA LEU A 205 11.85 -1.73 4.43
C LEU A 205 11.08 -0.41 4.53
N VAL A 206 11.16 0.41 3.48
CA VAL A 206 10.43 1.68 3.35
C VAL A 206 9.48 1.59 2.16
N ILE A 207 8.17 1.63 2.42
CA ILE A 207 7.11 1.54 1.42
C ILE A 207 6.42 2.89 1.29
N CYS A 208 6.23 3.36 0.05
CA CYS A 208 5.39 4.49 -0.29
C CYS A 208 4.06 4.00 -0.85
N LEU A 209 2.95 4.36 -0.20
CA LEU A 209 1.62 4.27 -0.81
C LEU A 209 1.39 5.56 -1.58
N SER A 210 1.36 5.48 -2.89
CA SER A 210 1.26 6.67 -3.74
C SER A 210 -0.10 6.77 -4.43
N HIS A 211 -0.71 7.94 -4.29
CA HIS A 211 -1.86 8.31 -5.12
C HIS A 211 -1.51 9.47 -6.07
N LEU A 212 -0.23 9.58 -6.47
CA LEU A 212 0.22 10.64 -7.39
C LEU A 212 -0.12 10.35 -8.84
N GLY A 213 -0.26 9.07 -9.21
CA GLY A 213 -0.38 8.63 -10.58
C GLY A 213 0.96 8.27 -11.21
N TRP A 214 0.93 7.48 -12.29
CA TRP A 214 2.16 6.98 -12.92
C TRP A 214 2.94 8.06 -13.67
N GLU A 215 2.28 8.74 -14.62
CA GLU A 215 2.89 9.74 -15.50
C GLU A 215 2.06 11.04 -15.52
N GLU A 216 1.60 11.48 -14.35
CA GLU A 216 0.80 12.69 -14.26
C GLU A 216 1.63 13.94 -14.56
N LYS A 217 1.02 14.88 -15.28
CA LYS A 217 1.68 16.16 -15.59
C LYS A 217 2.01 16.93 -14.33
N GLY A 218 3.29 17.16 -14.14
CA GLY A 218 3.82 18.00 -13.07
C GLY A 218 4.19 17.27 -11.80
N MET A 219 3.67 16.05 -11.54
CA MET A 219 4.11 15.23 -10.42
C MET A 219 3.43 13.85 -10.44
N GLY A 220 4.18 12.83 -10.83
CA GLY A 220 3.77 11.42 -10.76
C GLY A 220 4.82 10.57 -10.05
N ASP A 221 4.57 9.28 -9.99
CA ASP A 221 5.46 8.32 -9.32
C ASP A 221 6.87 8.32 -9.93
N GLN A 222 6.97 8.41 -11.25
CA GLN A 222 8.26 8.44 -11.93
C GLN A 222 9.09 9.65 -11.52
N GLU A 223 8.48 10.83 -11.51
CA GLU A 223 9.14 12.08 -11.10
C GLU A 223 9.55 12.02 -9.64
N MET A 224 8.66 11.58 -8.76
CA MET A 224 8.93 11.46 -7.32
C MET A 224 10.10 10.51 -7.05
N ILE A 225 10.11 9.32 -7.66
CA ILE A 225 11.15 8.33 -7.46
C ILE A 225 12.51 8.84 -7.97
N SER A 226 12.54 9.39 -9.20
CA SER A 226 13.78 9.85 -9.83
C SER A 226 14.48 10.98 -9.06
N HIS A 227 13.74 11.69 -8.20
CA HIS A 227 14.25 12.81 -7.37
C HIS A 227 14.41 12.46 -5.88
N THR A 228 14.27 11.19 -5.51
CA THR A 228 14.39 10.74 -4.10
C THR A 228 15.33 9.56 -3.96
N ARG A 229 15.63 9.18 -2.73
CA ARG A 229 16.40 7.98 -2.38
C ARG A 229 15.84 7.34 -1.11
N GLY A 230 16.19 6.07 -0.90
CA GLY A 230 15.82 5.37 0.33
C GLY A 230 14.37 4.90 0.39
N ILE A 231 13.66 4.86 -0.74
CA ILE A 231 12.37 4.18 -0.89
C ILE A 231 12.67 2.80 -1.50
N ASP A 232 12.08 1.75 -0.99
CA ASP A 232 12.31 0.38 -1.44
C ASP A 232 11.18 -0.15 -2.33
N LEU A 233 9.96 0.36 -2.18
CA LEU A 233 8.77 -0.06 -2.94
C LEU A 233 7.76 1.07 -3.03
N VAL A 234 7.15 1.24 -4.20
CA VAL A 234 6.01 2.14 -4.42
C VAL A 234 4.79 1.33 -4.85
N LEU A 235 3.68 1.50 -4.14
CA LEU A 235 2.37 0.95 -4.47
C LEU A 235 1.50 2.12 -4.95
N GLY A 236 1.24 2.19 -6.25
CA GLY A 236 0.65 3.34 -6.93
C GLY A 236 -0.87 3.28 -7.07
N GLY A 237 -1.46 4.42 -7.45
CA GLY A 237 -2.88 4.62 -7.73
C GLY A 237 -3.12 5.82 -8.66
N HIS A 238 -4.33 6.38 -8.65
CA HIS A 238 -4.77 7.62 -9.32
C HIS A 238 -4.92 7.53 -10.84
N SER A 239 -3.89 7.17 -11.57
CA SER A 239 -3.90 7.13 -13.04
C SER A 239 -4.63 5.91 -13.62
N HIS A 240 -5.13 5.00 -12.77
CA HIS A 240 -5.77 3.75 -13.16
C HIS A 240 -4.91 2.87 -14.08
N THR A 241 -3.60 3.04 -14.02
CA THR A 241 -2.67 2.27 -14.83
C THR A 241 -2.65 0.81 -14.36
N TYR A 242 -2.69 -0.13 -15.29
CA TYR A 242 -2.57 -1.55 -14.97
C TYR A 242 -1.22 -2.08 -15.43
N PHE A 243 -0.42 -2.53 -14.49
CA PHE A 243 0.84 -3.20 -14.77
C PHE A 243 0.66 -4.71 -14.67
N GLN A 244 0.94 -5.43 -15.77
CA GLN A 244 0.96 -6.90 -15.75
C GLN A 244 2.18 -7.44 -15.02
N THR A 245 3.25 -6.64 -14.96
CA THR A 245 4.51 -6.94 -14.26
C THR A 245 5.02 -5.66 -13.63
N LEU A 246 5.79 -5.77 -12.55
CA LEU A 246 6.43 -4.64 -11.89
C LEU A 246 7.13 -3.71 -12.89
N ARG A 247 6.98 -2.43 -12.69
CA ARG A 247 7.79 -1.40 -13.32
C ARG A 247 8.93 -1.02 -12.41
N TYR A 248 9.98 -0.47 -12.97
CA TYR A 248 11.15 -0.01 -12.23
C TYR A 248 11.51 1.39 -12.68
N VAL A 249 11.78 2.27 -11.72
CA VAL A 249 12.24 3.64 -11.96
C VAL A 249 13.55 3.82 -11.19
N GLU A 250 14.58 4.34 -11.85
CA GLU A 250 15.84 4.65 -11.19
C GLU A 250 15.67 5.86 -10.25
N ASN A 251 16.11 5.70 -9.00
CA ASN A 251 16.15 6.77 -8.02
C ASN A 251 17.42 7.65 -8.19
N LEU A 252 17.60 8.66 -7.32
CA LEU A 252 18.78 9.55 -7.36
C LEU A 252 20.12 8.84 -7.28
N ASP A 253 20.18 7.62 -6.75
CA ASP A 253 21.40 6.83 -6.61
C ASP A 253 21.56 5.81 -7.76
N GLY A 254 20.66 5.83 -8.76
CA GLY A 254 20.63 4.88 -9.88
C GLY A 254 20.11 3.49 -9.51
N ASN A 255 19.49 3.34 -8.34
CA ASN A 255 18.88 2.07 -7.94
C ASN A 255 17.49 1.92 -8.54
N PRO A 256 17.15 0.76 -9.13
CA PRO A 256 15.82 0.51 -9.68
C PRO A 256 14.80 0.26 -8.55
N ILE A 257 13.85 1.16 -8.40
CA ILE A 257 12.78 1.05 -7.41
C ILE A 257 11.55 0.40 -8.05
N PRO A 258 11.06 -0.73 -7.51
CA PRO A 258 9.86 -1.38 -8.01
C PRO A 258 8.61 -0.55 -7.74
N VAL A 259 7.73 -0.52 -8.76
CA VAL A 259 6.42 0.15 -8.72
C VAL A 259 5.37 -0.81 -9.23
N ASP A 260 4.23 -0.88 -8.54
CA ASP A 260 3.06 -1.61 -8.99
C ASP A 260 1.79 -0.76 -8.91
N GLN A 261 0.87 -0.94 -9.88
CA GLN A 261 -0.44 -0.31 -9.92
C GLN A 261 -1.44 -1.25 -10.62
N ASN A 262 -2.67 -1.39 -10.10
CA ASN A 262 -3.60 -2.48 -10.44
C ASN A 262 -4.86 -2.01 -11.20
N GLY A 263 -4.76 -0.95 -12.01
CA GLY A 263 -5.91 -0.43 -12.72
C GLY A 263 -6.93 0.20 -11.77
N LYS A 264 -8.21 -0.10 -11.97
CA LYS A 264 -9.30 0.42 -11.12
C LYS A 264 -10.38 -0.62 -10.83
N SER A 265 -11.36 -0.21 -10.01
CA SER A 265 -12.56 -0.99 -9.64
C SER A 265 -12.24 -2.30 -8.90
N GLY A 266 -11.00 -2.48 -8.43
CA GLY A 266 -10.56 -3.68 -7.73
C GLY A 266 -10.78 -4.97 -8.52
N ILE A 267 -10.61 -4.90 -9.85
CA ILE A 267 -10.65 -6.05 -10.77
C ILE A 267 -9.40 -6.89 -10.58
N PHE A 268 -8.27 -6.22 -10.41
CA PHE A 268 -6.98 -6.81 -10.12
C PHE A 268 -6.54 -6.43 -8.70
N ILE A 269 -5.75 -7.30 -8.10
CA ILE A 269 -5.10 -7.09 -6.81
C ILE A 269 -3.63 -7.45 -7.01
N GLY A 270 -2.74 -6.53 -6.67
CA GLY A 270 -1.31 -6.76 -6.74
C GLY A 270 -0.88 -7.79 -5.71
N LYS A 271 0.00 -8.71 -6.11
CA LYS A 271 0.63 -9.68 -5.22
C LYS A 271 2.13 -9.70 -5.44
N LEU A 272 2.86 -9.29 -4.42
CA LEU A 272 4.31 -9.21 -4.43
C LEU A 272 4.88 -10.16 -3.38
N THR A 273 5.96 -10.86 -3.73
CA THR A 273 6.74 -11.64 -2.78
C THR A 273 8.15 -11.05 -2.73
N LEU A 274 8.46 -10.40 -1.63
CA LEU A 274 9.77 -9.82 -1.38
C LEU A 274 10.66 -10.86 -0.70
N GLN A 275 11.90 -10.96 -1.18
CA GLN A 275 12.95 -11.71 -0.53
C GLN A 275 13.88 -10.71 0.17
N LEU A 276 14.01 -10.84 1.47
CA LEU A 276 14.79 -9.91 2.28
C LEU A 276 16.00 -10.62 2.84
N ASP A 277 17.17 -10.10 2.53
CA ASP A 277 18.42 -10.58 3.10
C ASP A 277 18.48 -10.21 4.60
N LYS A 278 19.03 -11.11 5.42
CA LYS A 278 19.35 -10.75 6.81
C LYS A 278 20.50 -9.76 6.79
N LYS A 279 20.26 -8.56 7.33
CA LYS A 279 21.35 -7.65 7.69
C LYS A 279 22.19 -8.19 8.83
#